data_6d00dd07304ee83c6fdd9bb14a1959b7
#
_entry.id   6d00dd07304ee83c6fdd9bb14a1959b7
#
_cell.length_a   1.000
_cell.length_b   1.000
_cell.length_c   1.000
_cell.angle_alpha   90.00
_cell.angle_beta   90.00
_cell.angle_gamma   90.00
#
_symmetry.space_group_name_H-M   'P 1'
#
loop_
_entity.id
_entity.type
_entity.pdbx_description
1 polymer ?
#
loop_
_entity_poly.entity_id
_entity_poly.type
_entity_poly.pdbx_seq_one_letter_code
_entity_poly.pdbx_strand_id
1 'polypeptide(L)'
;MEMEEQALNLFNKSILPANDTAVTLGDKMLMMDSLASPLAHPEAQSVPGRFPMKLSMPHLLIVETGEVGLNVNFHDSVVKAGCCALIGANAMLERVAVSDDARIILISFSHSMTSIRQQSLPVVTWKVRVEHMTMLKQVYHMMRTIMLDKAFAPNREECVVSCLNLMGSIIGQAEDRKPDAKPSRQDEIVARFLQCVHENYREHREVGFYATQLGLSLKYMSHVIYEKTGRHPSKWIKDYVILEAKTMLRSGNYSIQQIADELHFPNQSFFGKYFKEAVGVSPKKWK
;
A
#
# COMPACT_ATOMS: atom_id res chain seq x y z
N MET A 1 23.97 11.65 -7.55
CA MET A 1 23.41 12.41 -6.44
C MET A 1 21.88 12.47 -6.53
N GLU A 2 21.29 13.13 -7.54
CA GLU A 2 19.81 13.23 -7.68
C GLU A 2 19.11 11.87 -7.89
N MET A 3 19.69 10.96 -8.68
CA MET A 3 19.19 9.59 -8.88
C MET A 3 19.32 8.72 -7.61
N GLU A 4 20.35 8.91 -6.80
CA GLU A 4 20.53 8.18 -5.53
C GLU A 4 19.53 8.66 -4.48
N GLU A 5 19.23 9.96 -4.45
CA GLU A 5 18.23 10.55 -3.56
C GLU A 5 16.79 10.12 -3.94
N GLN A 6 16.49 10.01 -5.23
CA GLN A 6 15.23 9.48 -5.74
C GLN A 6 15.06 7.99 -5.40
N ALA A 7 16.11 7.18 -5.61
CA ALA A 7 16.12 5.78 -5.24
C ALA A 7 15.93 5.59 -3.72
N LEU A 8 16.64 6.38 -2.90
CA LEU A 8 16.51 6.36 -1.44
C LEU A 8 15.06 6.69 -0.99
N ASN A 9 14.41 7.64 -1.65
CA ASN A 9 13.01 7.98 -1.40
C ASN A 9 12.05 6.83 -1.75
N LEU A 10 12.31 6.07 -2.82
CA LEU A 10 11.53 4.87 -3.15
C LEU A 10 11.74 3.75 -2.12
N PHE A 11 12.98 3.51 -1.70
CA PHE A 11 13.28 2.54 -0.64
C PHE A 11 12.59 2.88 0.67
N ASN A 12 12.58 4.15 1.05
CA ASN A 12 11.87 4.62 2.25
C ASN A 12 10.36 4.47 2.16
N LYS A 13 9.81 4.33 0.94
CA LYS A 13 8.38 4.16 0.66
C LYS A 13 7.99 2.71 0.33
N SER A 14 8.94 1.79 0.25
CA SER A 14 8.68 0.37 0.02
C SER A 14 8.11 -0.29 1.29
N ILE A 15 7.24 -1.27 1.11
CA ILE A 15 6.63 -2.05 2.22
C ILE A 15 7.65 -2.94 2.95
N LEU A 16 8.76 -3.27 2.28
CA LEU A 16 9.83 -4.11 2.82
C LEU A 16 11.17 -3.36 2.74
N PRO A 17 12.11 -3.65 3.65
CA PRO A 17 13.46 -3.11 3.58
C PRO A 17 14.14 -3.55 2.29
N ALA A 18 14.91 -2.64 1.70
CA ALA A 18 15.72 -2.97 0.54
C ALA A 18 16.83 -3.96 0.91
N ASN A 19 17.17 -4.82 -0.04
CA ASN A 19 18.33 -5.70 0.01
C ASN A 19 19.21 -5.46 -1.23
N ASP A 20 20.28 -6.24 -1.38
CA ASP A 20 21.23 -6.14 -2.48
C ASP A 20 20.64 -6.53 -3.85
N THR A 21 19.45 -7.11 -3.90
CA THR A 21 18.75 -7.40 -5.15
C THR A 21 17.94 -6.21 -5.68
N ALA A 22 17.80 -5.14 -4.91
CA ALA A 22 16.97 -4.00 -5.27
C ALA A 22 17.47 -3.26 -6.51
N VAL A 23 16.56 -3.03 -7.46
CA VAL A 23 16.81 -2.31 -8.70
C VAL A 23 15.70 -1.29 -8.93
N THR A 24 16.07 -0.09 -9.40
CA THR A 24 15.11 1.00 -9.63
C THR A 24 15.11 1.48 -11.09
N LEU A 25 13.96 1.97 -11.55
CA LEU A 25 13.80 2.70 -12.80
C LEU A 25 13.35 4.14 -12.46
N GLY A 26 14.33 5.01 -12.19
CA GLY A 26 14.07 6.36 -11.71
C GLY A 26 13.16 6.35 -10.47
N ASP A 27 12.16 7.22 -10.47
CA ASP A 27 11.10 7.31 -9.47
C ASP A 27 9.85 6.48 -9.82
N LYS A 28 9.87 5.77 -10.96
CA LYS A 28 8.71 5.07 -11.52
C LYS A 28 8.57 3.64 -11.02
N MET A 29 9.67 2.98 -10.67
CA MET A 29 9.64 1.57 -10.30
C MET A 29 10.77 1.18 -9.37
N LEU A 30 10.45 0.30 -8.42
CA LEU A 30 11.38 -0.45 -7.59
C LEU A 30 11.03 -1.93 -7.68
N MET A 31 12.02 -2.78 -7.85
CA MET A 31 11.87 -4.22 -7.75
C MET A 31 12.98 -4.83 -6.89
N MET A 32 12.63 -5.86 -6.13
CA MET A 32 13.57 -6.64 -5.30
C MET A 32 13.00 -8.02 -5.01
N ASP A 33 13.86 -8.92 -4.59
CA ASP A 33 13.46 -10.25 -4.17
C ASP A 33 14.26 -10.75 -2.96
N SER A 34 13.80 -11.83 -2.36
CA SER A 34 14.52 -12.60 -1.36
C SER A 34 14.85 -14.02 -1.86
N LEU A 35 14.82 -14.25 -3.17
CA LEU A 35 15.06 -15.58 -3.75
C LEU A 35 16.53 -15.98 -3.62
N ALA A 36 17.44 -15.04 -3.86
CA ALA A 36 18.88 -15.25 -3.78
C ALA A 36 19.49 -14.65 -2.51
N SER A 37 18.94 -13.57 -1.99
CA SER A 37 19.44 -12.87 -0.81
C SER A 37 18.29 -12.63 0.17
N PRO A 38 18.42 -13.01 1.45
CA PRO A 38 17.40 -12.75 2.45
C PRO A 38 17.08 -11.25 2.51
N LEU A 39 15.82 -10.93 2.77
CA LEU A 39 15.48 -9.57 3.14
C LEU A 39 16.28 -9.18 4.37
N ALA A 40 16.97 -8.04 4.31
CA ALA A 40 17.77 -7.57 5.42
C ALA A 40 16.90 -7.48 6.69
N HIS A 41 17.20 -8.33 7.65
CA HIS A 41 16.55 -8.60 8.93
C HIS A 41 15.32 -9.51 8.91
N PRO A 42 15.50 -10.80 9.28
CA PRO A 42 14.40 -11.72 9.62
C PRO A 42 13.62 -11.26 10.89
N GLU A 43 14.18 -10.38 11.70
CA GLU A 43 13.49 -9.74 12.83
C GLU A 43 12.52 -8.63 12.41
N ALA A 44 12.05 -8.65 11.18
CA ALA A 44 11.02 -7.74 10.68
C ALA A 44 9.61 -7.99 11.27
N GLN A 45 9.54 -8.46 12.49
CA GLN A 45 8.45 -8.17 13.40
C GLN A 45 8.45 -6.66 13.62
N SER A 46 7.82 -5.93 12.69
CA SER A 46 7.77 -4.47 12.61
C SER A 46 9.17 -3.83 12.59
N VAL A 47 9.64 -3.40 11.42
CA VAL A 47 10.81 -2.49 11.38
C VAL A 47 10.47 -1.30 12.28
N PRO A 48 11.10 -1.19 13.48
CA PRO A 48 10.73 -0.16 14.41
C PRO A 48 10.91 1.20 13.76
N GLY A 49 9.89 2.04 13.80
CA GLY A 49 9.97 3.37 13.26
C GLY A 49 9.56 3.52 11.79
N ARG A 50 9.29 2.46 11.03
CA ARG A 50 8.90 2.56 9.62
C ARG A 50 7.38 2.69 9.42
N PHE A 51 6.61 2.07 10.27
CA PHE A 51 5.15 2.09 10.22
C PHE A 51 4.55 2.99 11.31
N PRO A 52 3.39 3.57 11.07
CA PRO A 52 2.58 3.49 9.86
C PRO A 52 3.15 4.28 8.69
N MET A 53 2.83 3.86 7.45
CA MET A 53 3.24 4.57 6.25
C MET A 53 2.11 4.58 5.20
N LYS A 54 2.10 5.62 4.36
CA LYS A 54 1.21 5.71 3.20
C LYS A 54 1.99 5.31 1.95
N LEU A 55 1.45 4.38 1.19
CA LEU A 55 2.07 3.93 -0.05
C LEU A 55 1.83 4.96 -1.16
N SER A 56 2.87 5.41 -1.83
CA SER A 56 2.76 6.37 -2.94
C SER A 56 2.45 5.71 -4.28
N MET A 57 2.65 4.40 -4.40
CA MET A 57 2.44 3.64 -5.62
C MET A 57 1.93 2.23 -5.31
N PRO A 58 1.33 1.53 -6.30
CA PRO A 58 0.94 0.14 -6.15
C PRO A 58 2.14 -0.78 -5.92
N HIS A 59 1.90 -1.88 -5.21
CA HIS A 59 2.89 -2.91 -4.95
C HIS A 59 2.33 -4.27 -5.34
N LEU A 60 3.03 -4.98 -6.22
CA LEU A 60 2.80 -6.39 -6.50
C LEU A 60 3.74 -7.22 -5.61
N LEU A 61 3.16 -8.04 -4.76
CA LEU A 61 3.84 -8.99 -3.90
C LEU A 61 3.58 -10.40 -4.42
N ILE A 62 4.63 -11.18 -4.61
CA ILE A 62 4.56 -12.58 -5.02
C ILE A 62 5.25 -13.39 -3.93
N VAL A 63 4.56 -14.37 -3.34
CA VAL A 63 5.08 -15.20 -2.25
C VAL A 63 5.30 -16.61 -2.78
N GLU A 64 6.56 -17.04 -2.88
CA GLU A 64 6.93 -18.39 -3.32
C GLU A 64 6.85 -19.39 -2.17
N THR A 65 7.44 -19.06 -1.02
CA THR A 65 7.38 -19.86 0.22
C THR A 65 7.11 -18.97 1.41
N GLY A 66 6.68 -19.57 2.52
CA GLY A 66 6.35 -18.82 3.73
C GLY A 66 5.08 -17.99 3.62
N GLU A 67 5.02 -16.93 4.41
CA GLU A 67 3.87 -16.03 4.41
C GLU A 67 4.25 -14.58 4.75
N VAL A 68 3.45 -13.65 4.28
CA VAL A 68 3.57 -12.22 4.57
C VAL A 68 2.25 -11.71 5.16
N GLY A 69 2.27 -11.33 6.43
CA GLY A 69 1.17 -10.67 7.12
C GLY A 69 1.23 -9.16 6.88
N LEU A 70 0.10 -8.59 6.49
CA LEU A 70 -0.06 -7.17 6.19
C LEU A 70 -1.24 -6.61 6.97
N ASN A 71 -1.08 -5.45 7.61
CA ASN A 71 -2.22 -4.64 8.04
C ASN A 71 -2.32 -3.42 7.13
N VAL A 72 -3.31 -3.43 6.24
CA VAL A 72 -3.52 -2.39 5.24
C VAL A 72 -4.90 -1.79 5.42
N ASN A 73 -4.96 -0.47 5.56
CA ASN A 73 -6.20 0.25 5.84
C ASN A 73 -6.97 -0.39 7.01
N PHE A 74 -6.25 -0.75 8.08
CA PHE A 74 -6.77 -1.36 9.30
C PHE A 74 -7.38 -2.77 9.12
N HIS A 75 -7.11 -3.43 7.98
CA HIS A 75 -7.48 -4.82 7.72
C HIS A 75 -6.25 -5.71 7.73
N ASP A 76 -6.31 -6.75 8.54
CA ASP A 76 -5.28 -7.80 8.51
C ASP A 76 -5.50 -8.71 7.32
N SER A 77 -4.43 -8.97 6.59
CA SER A 77 -4.38 -9.89 5.45
C SER A 77 -3.11 -10.74 5.54
N VAL A 78 -3.20 -12.00 5.13
CA VAL A 78 -2.04 -12.88 5.06
C VAL A 78 -1.91 -13.40 3.64
N VAL A 79 -0.77 -13.10 3.02
CA VAL A 79 -0.41 -13.59 1.70
C VAL A 79 0.47 -14.83 1.89
N LYS A 80 -0.05 -15.99 1.54
CA LYS A 80 0.62 -17.29 1.73
C LYS A 80 1.43 -17.71 0.51
N ALA A 81 2.28 -18.71 0.69
CA ALA A 81 3.00 -19.37 -0.41
C ALA A 81 2.06 -19.73 -1.57
N GLY A 82 2.53 -19.52 -2.79
CA GLY A 82 1.76 -19.73 -4.01
C GLY A 82 0.73 -18.64 -4.31
N CYS A 83 0.73 -17.55 -3.56
CA CYS A 83 -0.17 -16.42 -3.79
C CYS A 83 0.57 -15.18 -4.27
N CYS A 84 -0.15 -14.34 -5.01
CA CYS A 84 0.23 -12.97 -5.31
C CYS A 84 -0.74 -12.00 -4.61
N ALA A 85 -0.27 -10.81 -4.29
CA ALA A 85 -1.10 -9.73 -3.78
C ALA A 85 -0.78 -8.41 -4.49
N LEU A 86 -1.82 -7.66 -4.84
CA LEU A 86 -1.70 -6.28 -5.29
C LEU A 86 -2.18 -5.37 -4.17
N ILE A 87 -1.29 -4.49 -3.71
CA ILE A 87 -1.59 -3.48 -2.71
C ILE A 87 -1.71 -2.15 -3.45
N GLY A 88 -2.84 -1.49 -3.31
CA GLY A 88 -3.14 -0.24 -4.03
C GLY A 88 -2.24 0.92 -3.61
N ALA A 89 -2.06 1.89 -4.50
CA ALA A 89 -1.50 3.18 -4.13
C ALA A 89 -2.42 3.86 -3.10
N ASN A 90 -1.81 4.73 -2.32
CA ASN A 90 -2.48 5.45 -1.25
C ASN A 90 -2.99 4.58 -0.09
N ALA A 91 -2.77 3.26 -0.14
CA ALA A 91 -3.05 2.38 0.98
C ALA A 91 -2.23 2.80 2.22
N MET A 92 -2.87 2.72 3.37
CA MET A 92 -2.24 2.96 4.67
C MET A 92 -1.76 1.63 5.23
N LEU A 93 -0.46 1.49 5.39
CA LEU A 93 0.17 0.28 5.90
C LEU A 93 0.58 0.49 7.36
N GLU A 94 0.00 -0.26 8.28
CA GLU A 94 0.31 -0.16 9.72
C GLU A 94 1.34 -1.17 10.20
N ARG A 95 1.36 -2.33 9.58
CA ARG A 95 2.26 -3.42 9.98
C ARG A 95 2.54 -4.35 8.80
N VAL A 96 3.76 -4.85 8.78
CA VAL A 96 4.18 -5.97 7.92
C VAL A 96 4.90 -6.99 8.80
N ALA A 97 4.56 -8.26 8.65
CA ALA A 97 5.27 -9.39 9.26
C ALA A 97 5.64 -10.39 8.16
N VAL A 98 6.85 -10.89 8.19
CA VAL A 98 7.37 -11.83 7.19
C VAL A 98 7.87 -13.07 7.93
N SER A 99 7.48 -14.28 7.51
CA SER A 99 7.99 -15.51 8.08
C SER A 99 9.45 -15.73 7.69
N ASP A 100 10.21 -16.43 8.54
CA ASP A 100 11.66 -16.64 8.35
C ASP A 100 12.01 -17.42 7.07
N ASP A 101 11.09 -18.29 6.64
CA ASP A 101 11.21 -19.11 5.43
C ASP A 101 10.66 -18.42 4.17
N ALA A 102 10.19 -17.18 4.29
CA ALA A 102 9.57 -16.48 3.18
C ALA A 102 10.55 -16.22 2.03
N ARG A 103 10.11 -16.61 0.84
CA ARG A 103 10.73 -16.24 -0.44
C ARG A 103 9.73 -15.41 -1.22
N ILE A 104 10.09 -14.18 -1.49
CA ILE A 104 9.19 -13.20 -2.07
C ILE A 104 9.83 -12.41 -3.21
N ILE A 105 8.98 -11.91 -4.09
CA ILE A 105 9.28 -10.87 -5.06
C ILE A 105 8.38 -9.68 -4.74
N LEU A 106 8.96 -8.49 -4.71
CA LEU A 106 8.23 -7.25 -4.55
C LEU A 106 8.52 -6.31 -5.72
N ILE A 107 7.47 -5.81 -6.34
CA ILE A 107 7.54 -4.86 -7.44
C ILE A 107 6.62 -3.68 -7.10
N SER A 108 7.22 -2.50 -6.93
CA SER A 108 6.50 -1.24 -6.77
C SER A 108 6.56 -0.48 -8.09
N PHE A 109 5.45 0.03 -8.58
CA PHE A 109 5.41 0.67 -9.91
C PHE A 109 4.43 1.85 -9.95
N SER A 110 4.75 2.85 -10.78
CA SER A 110 3.86 3.99 -11.03
C SER A 110 2.61 3.56 -11.81
N HIS A 111 1.50 4.24 -11.58
CA HIS A 111 0.26 4.02 -12.35
C HIS A 111 0.42 4.18 -13.85
N SER A 112 1.38 5.01 -14.29
CA SER A 112 1.68 5.21 -15.72
C SER A 112 2.31 3.99 -16.39
N MET A 113 2.82 3.03 -15.61
CA MET A 113 3.55 1.86 -16.12
C MET A 113 2.68 0.64 -16.39
N THR A 114 1.40 0.67 -16.11
CA THR A 114 0.55 -0.51 -16.25
C THR A 114 -0.89 -0.15 -16.58
N SER A 115 -1.55 -1.02 -17.35
CA SER A 115 -3.00 -1.00 -17.57
C SER A 115 -3.77 -1.74 -16.46
N ILE A 116 -3.09 -2.29 -15.45
CA ILE A 116 -3.75 -2.94 -14.32
C ILE A 116 -4.60 -1.89 -13.62
N ARG A 117 -5.92 -2.03 -13.71
CA ARG A 117 -6.84 -1.10 -13.05
C ARG A 117 -6.70 -1.23 -11.54
N GLN A 118 -6.59 -0.10 -10.87
CA GLN A 118 -6.67 -0.05 -9.42
C GLN A 118 -8.02 -0.63 -9.01
N GLN A 119 -7.98 -1.71 -8.24
CA GLN A 119 -9.20 -2.29 -7.70
C GLN A 119 -9.66 -1.49 -6.49
N SER A 120 -10.97 -1.51 -6.24
CA SER A 120 -11.59 -0.78 -5.13
C SER A 120 -11.15 -1.28 -3.73
N LEU A 121 -10.45 -2.42 -3.66
CA LEU A 121 -9.96 -3.00 -2.42
C LEU A 121 -8.51 -2.59 -2.16
N PRO A 122 -8.14 -2.34 -0.91
CA PRO A 122 -6.77 -1.93 -0.55
C PRO A 122 -5.74 -3.05 -0.78
N VAL A 123 -6.14 -4.30 -0.67
CA VAL A 123 -5.33 -5.49 -0.98
C VAL A 123 -6.21 -6.50 -1.70
N VAL A 124 -5.72 -7.02 -2.81
CA VAL A 124 -6.34 -8.13 -3.52
C VAL A 124 -5.32 -9.25 -3.61
N THR A 125 -5.73 -10.46 -3.23
CA THR A 125 -4.89 -11.65 -3.26
C THR A 125 -5.42 -12.68 -4.25
N TRP A 126 -4.51 -13.38 -4.92
CA TRP A 126 -4.81 -14.46 -5.85
C TRP A 126 -3.92 -15.66 -5.55
N LYS A 127 -4.50 -16.85 -5.55
CA LYS A 127 -3.74 -18.09 -5.58
C LYS A 127 -3.34 -18.38 -7.03
N VAL A 128 -2.09 -18.70 -7.25
CA VAL A 128 -1.50 -18.89 -8.58
C VAL A 128 -1.08 -20.35 -8.73
N ARG A 129 -1.35 -20.96 -9.89
CA ARG A 129 -0.87 -22.32 -10.19
C ARG A 129 0.65 -22.36 -10.22
N VAL A 130 1.23 -23.53 -9.92
CA VAL A 130 2.70 -23.72 -9.83
C VAL A 130 3.39 -23.32 -11.14
N GLU A 131 2.80 -23.66 -12.29
CA GLU A 131 3.34 -23.32 -13.61
C GLU A 131 3.36 -21.81 -13.82
N HIS A 132 2.30 -21.11 -13.42
CA HIS A 132 2.20 -19.66 -13.52
C HIS A 132 3.17 -18.96 -12.57
N MET A 133 3.41 -19.51 -11.37
CA MET A 133 4.42 -19.00 -10.45
C MET A 133 5.82 -19.07 -11.08
N THR A 134 6.15 -20.17 -11.76
CA THR A 134 7.40 -20.31 -12.50
C THR A 134 7.52 -19.27 -13.61
N MET A 135 6.44 -19.05 -14.37
CA MET A 135 6.41 -18.01 -15.42
C MET A 135 6.61 -16.60 -14.83
N LEU A 136 5.95 -16.27 -13.72
CA LEU A 136 6.10 -14.97 -13.05
C LEU A 136 7.55 -14.72 -12.62
N LYS A 137 8.24 -15.75 -12.08
CA LYS A 137 9.66 -15.65 -11.72
C LYS A 137 10.53 -15.43 -12.96
N GLN A 138 10.26 -16.14 -14.06
CA GLN A 138 11.01 -15.95 -15.31
C GLN A 138 10.84 -14.52 -15.85
N VAL A 139 9.62 -14.01 -15.86
CA VAL A 139 9.35 -12.63 -16.29
C VAL A 139 10.04 -11.62 -15.35
N TYR A 140 10.03 -11.86 -14.04
CA TYR A 140 10.77 -11.05 -13.08
C TYR A 140 12.26 -11.00 -13.38
N HIS A 141 12.91 -12.16 -13.59
CA HIS A 141 14.33 -12.22 -13.90
C HIS A 141 14.67 -11.56 -15.25
N MET A 142 13.83 -11.75 -16.27
CA MET A 142 13.95 -11.06 -17.55
C MET A 142 13.86 -9.54 -17.36
N MET A 143 12.87 -9.07 -16.62
CA MET A 143 12.68 -7.64 -16.32
C MET A 143 13.89 -7.07 -15.57
N ARG A 144 14.43 -7.81 -14.60
CA ARG A 144 15.65 -7.43 -13.86
C ARG A 144 16.86 -7.30 -14.80
N THR A 145 17.05 -8.25 -15.73
CA THR A 145 18.10 -8.18 -16.74
C THR A 145 17.96 -6.94 -17.62
N ILE A 146 16.77 -6.66 -18.12
CA ILE A 146 16.46 -5.45 -18.91
C ILE A 146 16.82 -4.16 -18.13
N MET A 147 16.53 -4.14 -16.83
CA MET A 147 16.81 -2.97 -16.00
C MET A 147 18.31 -2.74 -15.78
N LEU A 148 19.10 -3.79 -15.71
CA LEU A 148 20.55 -3.72 -15.45
C LEU A 148 21.39 -3.58 -16.72
N ASP A 149 20.94 -4.15 -17.84
CA ASP A 149 21.71 -4.14 -19.10
C ASP A 149 21.62 -2.78 -19.82
N LYS A 150 22.77 -2.21 -20.12
CA LYS A 150 22.90 -0.93 -20.83
C LYS A 150 22.35 -0.98 -22.26
N ALA A 151 22.34 -2.17 -22.88
CA ALA A 151 21.81 -2.34 -24.26
C ALA A 151 20.34 -1.96 -24.36
N PHE A 152 19.57 -2.12 -23.29
CA PHE A 152 18.15 -1.76 -23.24
C PHE A 152 17.89 -0.28 -22.91
N ALA A 153 18.91 0.54 -22.67
CA ALA A 153 18.73 1.93 -22.23
C ALA A 153 17.71 2.73 -23.07
N PRO A 154 17.69 2.67 -24.43
CA PRO A 154 16.77 3.44 -25.24
C PRO A 154 15.28 3.06 -25.05
N ASN A 155 14.97 1.76 -24.85
CA ASN A 155 13.60 1.22 -24.82
C ASN A 155 13.29 0.52 -23.48
N ARG A 156 14.08 0.79 -22.44
CA ARG A 156 13.98 0.08 -21.15
C ARG A 156 12.61 0.18 -20.54
N GLU A 157 12.03 1.37 -20.48
CA GLU A 157 10.71 1.59 -19.89
C GLU A 157 9.62 0.81 -20.64
N GLU A 158 9.63 0.82 -21.97
CA GLU A 158 8.66 0.09 -22.79
C GLU A 158 8.76 -1.43 -22.58
N CYS A 159 9.99 -1.96 -22.54
CA CYS A 159 10.22 -3.38 -22.26
C CYS A 159 9.73 -3.77 -20.85
N VAL A 160 10.00 -2.94 -19.83
CA VAL A 160 9.54 -3.16 -18.46
C VAL A 160 8.02 -3.11 -18.35
N VAL A 161 7.37 -2.15 -18.99
CA VAL A 161 5.90 -2.05 -19.08
C VAL A 161 5.30 -3.32 -19.73
N SER A 162 5.92 -3.82 -20.79
CA SER A 162 5.48 -5.06 -21.44
C SER A 162 5.59 -6.27 -20.50
N CYS A 163 6.66 -6.36 -19.72
CA CYS A 163 6.82 -7.39 -18.69
C CYS A 163 5.76 -7.29 -17.59
N LEU A 164 5.46 -6.09 -17.10
CA LEU A 164 4.41 -5.87 -16.10
C LEU A 164 3.03 -6.28 -16.63
N ASN A 165 2.71 -5.93 -17.86
CA ASN A 165 1.45 -6.33 -18.50
C ASN A 165 1.36 -7.84 -18.68
N LEU A 166 2.46 -8.51 -19.04
CA LEU A 166 2.52 -9.97 -19.12
C LEU A 166 2.29 -10.60 -17.74
N MET A 167 2.92 -10.09 -16.67
CA MET A 167 2.67 -10.54 -15.29
C MET A 167 1.19 -10.39 -14.93
N GLY A 168 0.59 -9.25 -15.24
CA GLY A 168 -0.84 -9.01 -15.03
C GLY A 168 -1.72 -10.02 -15.77
N SER A 169 -1.37 -10.38 -17.00
CA SER A 169 -2.08 -11.39 -17.79
C SER A 169 -1.95 -12.80 -17.19
N ILE A 170 -0.76 -13.17 -16.70
CA ILE A 170 -0.51 -14.46 -16.03
C ILE A 170 -1.33 -14.53 -14.73
N ILE A 171 -1.28 -13.49 -13.89
CA ILE A 171 -2.06 -13.41 -12.65
C ILE A 171 -3.56 -13.43 -12.96
N GLY A 172 -3.96 -12.83 -14.08
CA GLY A 172 -5.33 -12.86 -14.56
C GLY A 172 -5.90 -14.26 -14.83
N GLN A 173 -5.05 -15.29 -14.93
CA GLN A 173 -5.42 -16.72 -15.05
C GLN A 173 -5.39 -17.46 -13.71
N ALA A 174 -5.35 -16.75 -12.57
CA ALA A 174 -5.30 -17.36 -11.24
C ALA A 174 -6.53 -18.25 -10.98
N GLU A 175 -6.31 -19.36 -10.24
CA GLU A 175 -7.34 -20.40 -9.98
C GLU A 175 -8.53 -19.86 -9.17
N ASP A 176 -8.26 -18.97 -8.21
CA ASP A 176 -9.29 -18.39 -7.33
C ASP A 176 -9.93 -17.13 -7.91
N ARG A 177 -9.69 -16.85 -9.18
CA ARG A 177 -10.52 -15.88 -9.87
C ARG A 177 -11.91 -16.48 -10.03
N LYS A 178 -12.67 -16.54 -8.93
CA LYS A 178 -14.13 -16.54 -9.06
C LYS A 178 -14.40 -15.39 -10.03
N PRO A 179 -15.05 -15.65 -11.19
CA PRO A 179 -15.53 -14.56 -12.02
C PRO A 179 -16.25 -13.65 -11.05
N ASP A 180 -15.71 -12.45 -10.88
CA ASP A 180 -16.09 -11.53 -9.81
C ASP A 180 -17.58 -11.71 -9.54
N ALA A 181 -17.93 -12.36 -8.43
CA ALA A 181 -19.26 -12.19 -7.90
C ALA A 181 -19.37 -10.69 -7.81
N LYS A 182 -20.18 -10.07 -8.69
CA LYS A 182 -20.30 -8.62 -8.78
C LYS A 182 -20.31 -8.11 -7.36
N PRO A 183 -19.40 -7.22 -6.96
CA PRO A 183 -19.32 -6.77 -5.60
C PRO A 183 -20.74 -6.40 -5.18
N SER A 184 -21.16 -6.86 -4.03
CA SER A 184 -22.51 -6.52 -3.57
C SER A 184 -22.62 -5.00 -3.52
N ARG A 185 -23.82 -4.46 -3.69
CA ARG A 185 -24.04 -3.01 -3.56
C ARG A 185 -23.45 -2.45 -2.25
N GLN A 186 -23.43 -3.25 -1.20
CA GLN A 186 -22.81 -2.88 0.07
C GLN A 186 -21.28 -2.81 -0.03
N ASP A 187 -20.63 -3.75 -0.73
CA ASP A 187 -19.18 -3.74 -0.93
C ASP A 187 -18.76 -2.53 -1.78
N GLU A 188 -19.55 -2.18 -2.79
CA GLU A 188 -19.34 -0.95 -3.58
C GLU A 188 -19.47 0.32 -2.71
N ILE A 189 -20.44 0.38 -1.80
CA ILE A 189 -20.60 1.50 -0.88
C ILE A 189 -19.38 1.63 0.02
N VAL A 190 -18.89 0.52 0.59
CA VAL A 190 -17.68 0.51 1.43
C VAL A 190 -16.45 1.00 0.64
N ALA A 191 -16.25 0.46 -0.55
CA ALA A 191 -15.12 0.85 -1.41
C ALA A 191 -15.16 2.36 -1.75
N ARG A 192 -16.32 2.86 -2.19
CA ARG A 192 -16.51 4.29 -2.49
C ARG A 192 -16.34 5.18 -1.26
N PHE A 193 -16.81 4.72 -0.09
CA PHE A 193 -16.61 5.44 1.16
C PHE A 193 -15.13 5.54 1.52
N LEU A 194 -14.39 4.43 1.50
CA LEU A 194 -12.96 4.43 1.81
C LEU A 194 -12.15 5.29 0.84
N GLN A 195 -12.49 5.25 -0.44
CA GLN A 195 -11.88 6.13 -1.43
C GLN A 195 -12.20 7.60 -1.14
N CYS A 196 -13.45 7.93 -0.87
CA CYS A 196 -13.86 9.29 -0.53
C CYS A 196 -13.17 9.79 0.75
N VAL A 197 -13.03 8.94 1.78
CA VAL A 197 -12.25 9.26 2.98
C VAL A 197 -10.81 9.55 2.60
N HIS A 198 -10.19 8.66 1.80
CA HIS A 198 -8.81 8.83 1.36
C HIS A 198 -8.56 10.17 0.65
N GLU A 199 -9.51 10.61 -0.17
CA GLU A 199 -9.40 11.86 -0.93
C GLU A 199 -9.64 13.11 -0.08
N ASN A 200 -10.44 13.01 0.99
CA ASN A 200 -10.98 14.18 1.67
C ASN A 200 -10.71 14.26 3.19
N TYR A 201 -10.08 13.26 3.82
CA TYR A 201 -9.90 13.21 5.28
C TYR A 201 -9.10 14.39 5.87
N ARG A 202 -8.28 15.05 5.08
CA ARG A 202 -7.50 16.21 5.54
C ARG A 202 -8.40 17.41 5.85
N GLU A 203 -9.40 17.64 5.00
CA GLU A 203 -10.29 18.80 5.05
C GLU A 203 -11.61 18.50 5.77
N HIS A 204 -12.18 17.32 5.52
CA HIS A 204 -13.52 16.95 5.95
C HIS A 204 -13.50 15.82 6.99
N ARG A 205 -13.98 16.12 8.21
CA ARG A 205 -14.07 15.13 9.32
C ARG A 205 -15.50 14.73 9.65
N GLU A 206 -16.48 15.46 9.08
CA GLU A 206 -17.89 15.23 9.33
C GLU A 206 -18.43 14.08 8.50
N VAL A 207 -18.99 13.07 9.15
CA VAL A 207 -19.55 11.88 8.47
C VAL A 207 -20.62 12.26 7.45
N GLY A 208 -21.37 13.34 7.71
CA GLY A 208 -22.40 13.86 6.82
C GLY A 208 -21.87 14.26 5.44
N PHE A 209 -20.65 14.82 5.37
CA PHE A 209 -19.99 15.14 4.10
C PHE A 209 -19.90 13.90 3.21
N TYR A 210 -19.39 12.80 3.74
CA TYR A 210 -19.21 11.54 3.01
C TYR A 210 -20.52 10.91 2.57
N ALA A 211 -21.55 10.99 3.41
CA ALA A 211 -22.90 10.53 3.04
C ALA A 211 -23.44 11.31 1.84
N THR A 212 -23.26 12.64 1.84
CA THR A 212 -23.66 13.51 0.73
C THR A 212 -22.88 13.18 -0.55
N GLN A 213 -21.55 13.00 -0.47
CA GLN A 213 -20.71 12.65 -1.62
C GLN A 213 -21.11 11.29 -2.25
N LEU A 214 -21.56 10.34 -1.42
CA LEU A 214 -22.01 9.04 -1.90
C LEU A 214 -23.47 9.04 -2.39
N GLY A 215 -24.22 10.14 -2.17
CA GLY A 215 -25.65 10.21 -2.48
C GLY A 215 -26.52 9.29 -1.59
N LEU A 216 -26.10 9.11 -0.33
CA LEU A 216 -26.76 8.23 0.63
C LEU A 216 -27.23 8.99 1.87
N SER A 217 -28.26 8.45 2.56
CA SER A 217 -28.56 8.96 3.89
C SER A 217 -27.45 8.58 4.88
N LEU A 218 -27.17 9.48 5.83
CA LEU A 218 -26.18 9.27 6.89
C LEU A 218 -26.39 7.95 7.63
N LYS A 219 -27.65 7.64 7.95
CA LYS A 219 -28.06 6.43 8.68
C LYS A 219 -27.73 5.16 7.87
N TYR A 220 -28.10 5.14 6.59
CA TYR A 220 -27.89 3.98 5.73
C TYR A 220 -26.40 3.74 5.46
N MET A 221 -25.66 4.78 5.11
CA MET A 221 -24.21 4.67 4.90
C MET A 221 -23.52 4.15 6.17
N SER A 222 -23.81 4.74 7.34
CA SER A 222 -23.20 4.34 8.60
C SER A 222 -23.50 2.88 8.98
N HIS A 223 -24.71 2.44 8.72
CA HIS A 223 -25.12 1.05 8.95
C HIS A 223 -24.33 0.08 8.04
N VAL A 224 -24.30 0.34 6.73
CA VAL A 224 -23.56 -0.51 5.77
C VAL A 224 -22.07 -0.58 6.11
N ILE A 225 -21.44 0.59 6.38
CA ILE A 225 -20.02 0.62 6.73
C ILE A 225 -19.75 -0.19 7.99
N TYR A 226 -20.57 -0.03 9.04
CA TYR A 226 -20.39 -0.76 10.28
C TYR A 226 -20.62 -2.27 10.11
N GLU A 227 -21.68 -2.70 9.40
CA GLU A 227 -21.93 -4.11 9.15
C GLU A 227 -20.80 -4.81 8.41
N LYS A 228 -20.24 -4.14 7.40
CA LYS A 228 -19.20 -4.73 6.54
C LYS A 228 -17.80 -4.66 7.14
N THR A 229 -17.50 -3.63 7.94
CA THR A 229 -16.14 -3.37 8.43
C THR A 229 -15.97 -3.52 9.93
N GLY A 230 -17.06 -3.65 10.68
CA GLY A 230 -17.05 -3.64 12.16
C GLY A 230 -16.67 -2.28 12.76
N ARG A 231 -16.53 -1.21 11.94
CA ARG A 231 -16.10 0.12 12.37
C ARG A 231 -17.07 1.21 11.92
N HIS A 232 -17.32 2.16 12.79
CA HIS A 232 -18.13 3.36 12.43
C HIS A 232 -17.37 4.28 11.46
N PRO A 233 -18.06 4.97 10.54
CA PRO A 233 -17.44 5.91 9.61
C PRO A 233 -16.55 6.97 10.27
N SER A 234 -16.99 7.53 11.40
CA SER A 234 -16.22 8.51 12.17
C SER A 234 -14.86 7.96 12.65
N LYS A 235 -14.83 6.67 13.00
CA LYS A 235 -13.58 5.99 13.40
C LYS A 235 -12.63 5.85 12.21
N TRP A 236 -13.14 5.50 11.02
CA TRP A 236 -12.35 5.44 9.80
C TRP A 236 -11.71 6.78 9.48
N ILE A 237 -12.48 7.87 9.46
CA ILE A 237 -11.99 9.22 9.20
C ILE A 237 -10.93 9.61 10.22
N LYS A 238 -11.20 9.37 11.52
CA LYS A 238 -10.26 9.66 12.60
C LYS A 238 -8.93 8.89 12.42
N ASP A 239 -9.01 7.61 12.07
CA ASP A 239 -7.83 6.77 11.92
C ASP A 239 -6.96 7.22 10.73
N TYR A 240 -7.56 7.64 9.59
CA TYR A 240 -6.82 8.23 8.46
C TYR A 240 -6.10 9.53 8.84
N VAL A 241 -6.77 10.43 9.54
CA VAL A 241 -6.16 11.70 10.02
C VAL A 241 -4.99 11.42 10.96
N ILE A 242 -5.18 10.51 11.92
CA ILE A 242 -4.14 10.15 12.91
C ILE A 242 -2.96 9.46 12.24
N LEU A 243 -3.21 8.59 11.27
CA LEU A 243 -2.15 7.89 10.57
C LEU A 243 -1.29 8.85 9.74
N GLU A 244 -1.91 9.78 9.04
CA GLU A 244 -1.19 10.84 8.33
C GLU A 244 -0.38 11.71 9.29
N ALA A 245 -0.98 12.14 10.41
CA ALA A 245 -0.30 12.90 11.45
C ALA A 245 0.94 12.16 11.98
N LYS A 246 0.83 10.85 12.24
CA LYS A 246 1.95 10.01 12.66
C LYS A 246 3.04 9.95 11.58
N THR A 247 2.68 9.83 10.31
CA THR A 247 3.62 9.82 9.20
C THR A 247 4.39 11.14 9.10
N MET A 248 3.68 12.27 9.19
CA MET A 248 4.30 13.60 9.15
C MET A 248 5.20 13.86 10.37
N LEU A 249 4.77 13.46 11.58
CA LEU A 249 5.60 13.57 12.79
C LEU A 249 6.90 12.76 12.65
N ARG A 250 6.82 11.56 12.10
CA ARG A 250 7.96 10.66 11.92
C ARG A 250 8.95 11.15 10.87
N SER A 251 8.47 11.77 9.79
CA SER A 251 9.36 12.30 8.74
C SER A 251 10.33 13.35 9.26
N GLY A 252 10.01 14.01 10.39
CA GLY A 252 10.81 15.08 10.97
C GLY A 252 10.78 16.40 10.19
N ASN A 253 10.17 16.42 9.00
CA ASN A 253 10.16 17.56 8.08
C ASN A 253 9.12 18.63 8.45
N TYR A 254 8.25 18.34 9.40
CA TYR A 254 7.15 19.22 9.79
C TYR A 254 7.23 19.59 11.27
N SER A 255 6.97 20.84 11.58
CA SER A 255 6.62 21.28 12.93
C SER A 255 5.19 20.84 13.28
N ILE A 256 4.85 20.80 14.57
CA ILE A 256 3.49 20.44 15.03
C ILE A 256 2.44 21.44 14.50
N GLN A 257 2.83 22.71 14.37
CA GLN A 257 1.97 23.73 13.78
C GLN A 257 1.73 23.44 12.30
N GLN A 258 2.76 23.19 11.51
CA GLN A 258 2.63 22.83 10.10
C GLN A 258 1.76 21.58 9.89
N ILE A 259 1.88 20.56 10.76
CA ILE A 259 1.00 19.38 10.70
C ILE A 259 -0.45 19.77 10.97
N ALA A 260 -0.70 20.66 11.94
CA ALA A 260 -2.05 21.14 12.21
C ALA A 260 -2.63 21.90 11.01
N ASP A 261 -1.83 22.74 10.36
CA ASP A 261 -2.22 23.51 9.18
C ASP A 261 -2.49 22.58 7.97
N GLU A 262 -1.57 21.66 7.67
CA GLU A 262 -1.70 20.68 6.57
C GLU A 262 -2.92 19.75 6.73
N LEU A 263 -3.27 19.44 7.97
CA LEU A 263 -4.44 18.64 8.28
C LEU A 263 -5.69 19.50 8.57
N HIS A 264 -5.66 20.77 8.23
CA HIS A 264 -6.79 21.70 8.35
C HIS A 264 -7.42 21.73 9.76
N PHE A 265 -6.59 21.73 10.81
CA PHE A 265 -7.05 22.02 12.16
C PHE A 265 -7.09 23.53 12.41
N PRO A 266 -8.05 24.05 13.20
CA PRO A 266 -8.13 25.47 13.52
C PRO A 266 -6.84 26.04 14.13
N ASN A 267 -6.11 25.23 14.87
CA ASN A 267 -4.79 25.57 15.43
C ASN A 267 -4.11 24.31 16.02
N GLN A 268 -2.84 24.46 16.41
CA GLN A 268 -2.03 23.43 17.01
C GLN A 268 -2.65 22.81 18.29
N SER A 269 -3.37 23.60 19.09
CA SER A 269 -3.97 23.13 20.33
C SER A 269 -5.11 22.13 20.09
N PHE A 270 -5.96 22.42 19.08
CA PHE A 270 -7.01 21.50 18.65
C PHE A 270 -6.44 20.20 18.09
N PHE A 271 -5.43 20.30 17.23
CA PHE A 271 -4.70 19.13 16.75
C PHE A 271 -4.11 18.32 17.90
N GLY A 272 -3.45 18.99 18.84
CA GLY A 272 -2.82 18.32 20.00
C GLY A 272 -3.82 17.54 20.86
N LYS A 273 -5.01 18.11 21.10
CA LYS A 273 -6.11 17.42 21.82
C LYS A 273 -6.62 16.22 21.04
N TYR A 274 -6.92 16.42 19.76
CA TYR A 274 -7.43 15.37 18.87
C TYR A 274 -6.46 14.19 18.77
N PHE A 275 -5.18 14.47 18.59
CA PHE A 275 -4.12 13.45 18.52
C PHE A 275 -3.97 12.73 19.85
N LYS A 276 -3.90 13.46 20.99
CA LYS A 276 -3.77 12.86 22.33
C LYS A 276 -4.97 11.96 22.68
N GLU A 277 -6.17 12.37 22.33
CA GLU A 277 -7.39 11.56 22.53
C GLU A 277 -7.34 10.24 21.75
N ALA A 278 -6.77 10.26 20.54
CA ALA A 278 -6.69 9.07 19.68
C ALA A 278 -5.53 8.14 20.04
N VAL A 279 -4.38 8.71 20.44
CA VAL A 279 -3.09 7.99 20.58
C VAL A 279 -2.70 7.79 22.04
N GLY A 280 -3.32 8.53 22.96
CA GLY A 280 -3.02 8.49 24.40
C GLY A 280 -1.90 9.46 24.83
N VAL A 281 -1.04 9.89 23.93
CA VAL A 281 0.08 10.80 24.20
C VAL A 281 0.05 12.02 23.26
N SER A 282 0.66 13.14 23.69
CA SER A 282 0.71 14.34 22.85
C SER A 282 1.63 14.15 21.65
N PRO A 283 1.43 14.90 20.53
CA PRO A 283 2.30 14.85 19.35
C PRO A 283 3.78 15.06 19.70
N LYS A 284 4.08 15.94 20.65
CA LYS A 284 5.45 16.23 21.10
C LYS A 284 6.12 15.04 21.79
N LYS A 285 5.33 14.22 22.53
CA LYS A 285 5.86 13.00 23.19
C LYS A 285 5.95 11.81 22.27
N TRP A 286 5.16 11.84 21.20
CA TRP A 286 5.12 10.76 20.23
C TRP A 286 6.25 10.86 19.19
N LYS A 287 6.67 12.10 18.84
CA LYS A 287 7.81 12.41 17.99
C LYS A 287 9.13 12.00 18.65
#